data_0b891b3be2c285ef0a878d68aee170c0
#
_entry.id   0b891b3be2c285ef0a878d68aee170c0
#
_cell.length_a   1.000
_cell.length_b   1.000
_cell.length_c   1.000
_cell.angle_alpha   90.00
_cell.angle_beta   90.00
_cell.angle_gamma   90.00
#
_symmetry.space_group_name_H-M   'P 1'
#
loop_
_entity.id
_entity.type
_entity.pdbx_description
1 polymer ?
#
loop_
_entity_poly.entity_id
_entity_poly.type
_entity_poly.pdbx_seq_one_letter_code
_entity_poly.pdbx_strand_id
1 'polypeptide(L)'
;MSRAVRDKWRGKEWYDIILPRYFGETKVGETPSDDPEKVMGRVFETTLAAITGDFSQEYMKMYFQVNELEGHTARTVFKGHEYLRDYLRSLVRRRSTKVDGFYRVYTKDGYRVKIVVTAMTQRRIQTSQEFAIRKIMQGIVEDKAENLTFDQLAHEMVLGKLASDVYNLAKNVTSLRHVGVRKSELLALPN
;
A
#
# COMPACT_ATOMS: atom_id res chain seq x y z
N MET A 1 51.08 12.66 6.70
CA MET A 1 49.95 13.61 6.96
C MET A 1 48.68 12.79 7.14
N SER A 2 48.16 12.68 8.37
CA SER A 2 46.91 11.95 8.64
C SER A 2 45.73 12.77 8.09
N ARG A 3 44.95 12.20 7.17
CA ARG A 3 43.70 12.78 6.75
C ARG A 3 42.77 12.89 7.97
N ALA A 4 42.46 14.11 8.39
CA ALA A 4 41.47 14.35 9.42
C ALA A 4 40.16 13.66 8.99
N VAL A 5 39.69 12.70 9.77
CA VAL A 5 38.40 12.04 9.55
C VAL A 5 37.32 13.11 9.77
N ARG A 6 36.74 13.60 8.68
CA ARG A 6 35.66 14.59 8.73
C ARG A 6 34.42 13.90 9.32
N ASP A 7 34.00 14.36 10.47
CA ASP A 7 32.76 13.84 11.09
C ASP A 7 31.57 14.16 10.18
N LYS A 8 31.04 13.11 9.53
CA LYS A 8 29.94 13.22 8.58
C LYS A 8 28.59 13.54 9.25
N TRP A 9 28.51 13.42 10.58
CA TRP A 9 27.28 13.67 11.32
C TRP A 9 27.12 15.12 11.77
N ARG A 10 28.19 15.86 11.91
CA ARG A 10 28.23 17.23 12.46
C ARG A 10 27.46 18.27 11.62
N GLY A 11 27.20 17.97 10.35
CA GLY A 11 26.46 18.86 9.43
C GLY A 11 25.09 18.34 9.03
N LYS A 12 24.54 17.32 9.73
CA LYS A 12 23.22 16.78 9.41
C LYS A 12 22.15 17.42 10.26
N GLU A 13 21.05 17.75 9.60
CA GLU A 13 19.82 18.24 10.19
C GLU A 13 18.77 17.12 10.17
N TRP A 14 17.86 17.16 11.15
CA TRP A 14 16.77 16.20 11.25
C TRP A 14 15.50 16.76 10.60
N TYR A 15 14.89 15.95 9.75
CA TYR A 15 13.65 16.26 9.05
C TYR A 15 12.54 15.38 9.58
N ASP A 16 11.45 15.99 10.03
CA ASP A 16 10.26 15.31 10.51
C ASP A 16 9.44 14.78 9.34
N ILE A 17 9.09 13.49 9.36
CA ILE A 17 8.27 12.87 8.34
C ILE A 17 6.82 12.91 8.77
N ILE A 18 5.99 13.61 7.98
CA ILE A 18 4.55 13.75 8.23
C ILE A 18 3.77 12.98 7.17
N LEU A 19 2.77 12.22 7.65
CA LEU A 19 1.85 11.49 6.79
C LEU A 19 0.92 12.43 6.01
N PRO A 20 0.38 11.97 4.86
CA PRO A 20 -0.64 12.71 4.12
C PRO A 20 -1.91 12.92 4.96
N ARG A 21 -2.68 13.97 4.63
CA ARG A 21 -3.94 14.34 5.33
C ARG A 21 -4.91 13.18 5.49
N TYR A 22 -5.05 12.38 4.46
CA TYR A 22 -5.95 11.22 4.47
C TYR A 22 -5.48 10.05 5.36
N PHE A 23 -4.27 10.11 5.92
CA PHE A 23 -3.79 9.20 6.99
C PHE A 23 -3.56 9.92 8.33
N GLY A 24 -4.08 11.14 8.52
CA GLY A 24 -4.14 11.82 9.82
C GLY A 24 -3.03 12.79 10.13
N GLU A 25 -2.16 13.18 9.19
CA GLU A 25 -1.07 14.20 9.36
C GLU A 25 -0.19 13.97 10.60
N THR A 26 0.00 12.73 11.01
CA THR A 26 0.82 12.40 12.18
C THR A 26 2.29 12.30 11.81
N LYS A 27 3.18 12.72 12.74
CA LYS A 27 4.61 12.48 12.63
C LYS A 27 4.88 11.00 12.88
N VAL A 28 5.53 10.33 11.93
CA VAL A 28 5.81 8.89 12.00
C VAL A 28 7.28 8.60 12.23
N GLY A 29 8.16 9.56 11.95
CA GLY A 29 9.58 9.37 12.14
C GLY A 29 10.40 10.60 11.76
N GLU A 30 11.73 10.44 11.79
CA GLU A 30 12.69 11.47 11.42
C GLU A 30 13.73 10.89 10.49
N THR A 31 14.28 11.74 9.62
CA THR A 31 15.37 11.35 8.73
C THR A 31 16.49 12.39 8.76
N PRO A 32 17.75 11.98 9.00
CA PRO A 32 18.87 12.90 8.97
C PRO A 32 19.35 13.16 7.54
N SER A 33 19.63 14.42 7.21
CA SER A 33 20.27 14.78 5.94
C SER A 33 21.15 16.01 6.10
N ASP A 34 22.21 16.08 5.30
CA ASP A 34 23.10 17.22 5.15
C ASP A 34 22.54 18.23 4.12
N ASP A 35 21.77 17.77 3.14
CA ASP A 35 21.15 18.59 2.11
C ASP A 35 19.65 18.31 2.04
N PRO A 36 18.79 19.35 1.95
CA PRO A 36 17.34 19.19 1.80
C PRO A 36 16.94 18.41 0.55
N GLU A 37 17.65 18.64 -0.57
CA GLU A 37 17.37 17.98 -1.85
C GLU A 37 17.51 16.44 -1.76
N LYS A 38 18.40 15.95 -0.92
CA LYS A 38 18.60 14.52 -0.70
C LYS A 38 17.48 13.85 0.11
N VAL A 39 16.60 14.63 0.73
CA VAL A 39 15.41 14.13 1.44
C VAL A 39 14.28 13.88 0.47
N MET A 40 14.20 14.70 -0.59
CA MET A 40 13.18 14.55 -1.63
C MET A 40 13.24 13.18 -2.29
N GLY A 41 12.06 12.55 -2.48
CA GLY A 41 11.94 11.24 -3.10
C GLY A 41 12.30 10.05 -2.20
N ARG A 42 12.80 10.26 -0.96
CA ARG A 42 13.02 9.16 -0.01
C ARG A 42 11.71 8.45 0.29
N VAL A 43 11.78 7.13 0.38
CA VAL A 43 10.63 6.30 0.74
C VAL A 43 10.79 5.87 2.19
N PHE A 44 9.76 6.13 2.97
CA PHE A 44 9.65 5.76 4.36
C PHE A 44 8.72 4.54 4.51
N GLU A 45 9.13 3.56 5.31
CA GLU A 45 8.36 2.36 5.59
C GLU A 45 7.84 2.39 7.04
N THR A 46 6.55 2.13 7.21
CA THR A 46 5.91 1.99 8.52
C THR A 46 4.87 0.88 8.48
N THR A 47 4.32 0.48 9.62
CA THR A 47 3.20 -0.46 9.67
C THR A 47 1.89 0.28 9.85
N LEU A 48 0.79 -0.31 9.40
CA LEU A 48 -0.54 0.28 9.63
C LEU A 48 -0.85 0.38 11.12
N ALA A 49 -0.37 -0.58 11.93
CA ALA A 49 -0.47 -0.55 13.38
C ALA A 49 0.17 0.69 14.02
N ALA A 50 1.31 1.15 13.51
CA ALA A 50 1.98 2.36 14.00
C ALA A 50 1.19 3.65 13.69
N ILE A 51 0.34 3.63 12.66
CA ILE A 51 -0.49 4.76 12.27
C ILE A 51 -1.82 4.77 13.05
N THR A 52 -2.48 3.61 13.14
CA THR A 52 -3.83 3.48 13.73
C THR A 52 -3.82 3.18 15.23
N GLY A 53 -2.69 2.70 15.77
CA GLY A 53 -2.58 2.19 17.14
C GLY A 53 -3.19 0.78 17.33
N ASP A 54 -3.68 0.14 16.26
CA ASP A 54 -4.27 -1.20 16.32
C ASP A 54 -3.27 -2.28 15.91
N PHE A 55 -2.75 -3.00 16.88
CA PHE A 55 -1.77 -4.08 16.66
C PHE A 55 -2.28 -5.23 15.80
N SER A 56 -3.60 -5.40 15.66
CA SER A 56 -4.17 -6.42 14.78
C SER A 56 -3.82 -6.20 13.30
N GLN A 57 -3.42 -4.96 12.94
CA GLN A 57 -3.08 -4.53 11.59
C GLN A 57 -1.57 -4.45 11.34
N GLU A 58 -0.74 -5.03 12.19
CA GLU A 58 0.73 -5.04 12.06
C GLU A 58 1.22 -5.78 10.80
N TYR A 59 0.37 -6.66 10.26
CA TYR A 59 0.69 -7.44 9.05
C TYR A 59 0.77 -6.62 7.77
N MET A 60 0.41 -5.33 7.79
CA MET A 60 0.40 -4.45 6.62
C MET A 60 1.51 -3.40 6.73
N LYS A 61 2.45 -3.44 5.80
CA LYS A 61 3.48 -2.41 5.61
C LYS A 61 2.95 -1.33 4.70
N MET A 62 3.22 -0.08 5.08
CA MET A 62 2.85 1.12 4.33
C MET A 62 4.12 1.83 3.87
N TYR A 63 4.11 2.32 2.64
CA TYR A 63 5.21 3.06 2.03
C TYR A 63 4.77 4.47 1.71
N PHE A 64 5.54 5.45 2.17
CA PHE A 64 5.31 6.87 1.94
C PHE A 64 6.54 7.48 1.31
N GLN A 65 6.36 8.27 0.25
CA GLN A 65 7.45 8.96 -0.44
C GLN A 65 7.40 10.44 -0.14
N VAL A 66 8.55 11.03 0.23
CA VAL A 66 8.67 12.47 0.44
C VAL A 66 8.48 13.20 -0.89
N ASN A 67 7.50 14.09 -0.95
CA ASN A 67 7.16 14.88 -2.13
C ASN A 67 7.45 16.37 -1.96
N GLU A 68 7.31 16.89 -0.74
CA GLU A 68 7.48 18.30 -0.43
C GLU A 68 8.27 18.50 0.86
N LEU A 69 9.05 19.59 0.92
CA LEU A 69 9.79 19.99 2.11
C LEU A 69 9.38 21.41 2.51
N GLU A 70 8.94 21.56 3.74
CA GLU A 70 8.63 22.84 4.36
C GLU A 70 9.57 23.05 5.57
N GLY A 71 10.71 23.71 5.37
CA GLY A 71 11.74 23.83 6.39
C GLY A 71 12.27 22.46 6.83
N HIS A 72 12.06 22.09 8.10
CA HIS A 72 12.44 20.78 8.64
C HIS A 72 11.32 19.72 8.57
N THR A 73 10.21 20.04 7.90
CA THR A 73 9.07 19.15 7.77
C THR A 73 9.02 18.54 6.37
N ALA A 74 9.07 17.20 6.28
CA ALA A 74 8.96 16.45 5.05
C ALA A 74 7.53 15.90 4.89
N ARG A 75 6.74 16.48 3.97
CA ARG A 75 5.41 15.99 3.62
C ARG A 75 5.53 14.81 2.67
N THR A 76 4.68 13.82 2.87
CA THR A 76 4.74 12.58 2.10
C THR A 76 3.47 12.32 1.31
N VAL A 77 3.63 11.51 0.26
CA VAL A 77 2.53 10.94 -0.54
C VAL A 77 2.53 9.41 -0.35
N PHE A 78 1.35 8.82 -0.32
CA PHE A 78 1.21 7.36 -0.24
C PHE A 78 1.80 6.69 -1.49
N LYS A 79 2.85 5.91 -1.30
CA LYS A 79 3.52 5.16 -2.38
C LYS A 79 2.88 3.81 -2.63
N GLY A 80 2.31 3.22 -1.57
CA GLY A 80 1.68 1.92 -1.64
C GLY A 80 1.70 1.19 -0.30
N HIS A 81 1.16 -0.02 -0.31
CA HIS A 81 1.22 -0.94 0.82
C HIS A 81 1.51 -2.36 0.36
N GLU A 82 1.95 -3.20 1.31
CA GLU A 82 2.20 -4.60 1.07
C GLU A 82 1.94 -5.44 2.33
N TYR A 83 1.35 -6.61 2.16
CA TYR A 83 1.23 -7.58 3.26
C TYR A 83 2.58 -8.20 3.60
N LEU A 84 2.87 -8.37 4.88
CA LEU A 84 4.02 -9.11 5.36
C LEU A 84 4.04 -10.54 4.79
N ARG A 85 5.23 -11.02 4.43
CA ARG A 85 5.42 -12.35 3.84
C ARG A 85 4.88 -13.45 4.75
N ASP A 86 5.10 -13.32 6.06
CA ASP A 86 4.69 -14.35 7.02
C ASP A 86 3.18 -14.40 7.17
N TYR A 87 2.50 -13.25 7.13
CA TYR A 87 1.05 -13.19 7.08
C TYR A 87 0.49 -13.86 5.82
N LEU A 88 1.07 -13.59 4.65
CA LEU A 88 0.66 -14.25 3.41
C LEU A 88 0.84 -15.77 3.47
N ARG A 89 1.93 -16.25 4.08
CA ARG A 89 2.18 -17.68 4.27
C ARG A 89 1.15 -18.31 5.21
N SER A 90 0.73 -17.61 6.27
CA SER A 90 -0.29 -18.10 7.19
C SER A 90 -1.67 -18.24 6.55
N LEU A 91 -1.96 -17.43 5.51
CA LEU A 91 -3.21 -17.51 4.76
C LEU A 91 -3.28 -18.70 3.81
N VAL A 92 -2.14 -19.19 3.30
CA VAL A 92 -2.09 -20.32 2.38
C VAL A 92 -2.24 -21.63 3.15
N ARG A 93 -3.20 -22.47 2.74
CA ARG A 93 -3.46 -23.78 3.36
C ARG A 93 -3.54 -24.87 2.31
N ARG A 94 -3.23 -26.13 2.74
CA ARG A 94 -3.41 -27.31 1.90
C ARG A 94 -4.88 -27.43 1.46
N ARG A 95 -5.11 -27.95 0.26
CA ARG A 95 -6.43 -28.16 -0.36
C ARG A 95 -7.25 -26.87 -0.56
N SER A 96 -6.62 -25.70 -0.54
CA SER A 96 -7.21 -24.42 -0.95
C SER A 96 -6.52 -23.89 -2.20
N THR A 97 -7.22 -23.04 -2.94
CA THR A 97 -6.66 -22.35 -4.11
C THR A 97 -6.44 -20.88 -3.76
N LYS A 98 -5.27 -20.37 -4.16
CA LYS A 98 -4.95 -18.94 -4.10
C LYS A 98 -5.16 -18.35 -5.48
N VAL A 99 -6.00 -17.32 -5.57
CA VAL A 99 -6.28 -16.59 -6.81
C VAL A 99 -5.72 -15.19 -6.67
N ASP A 100 -4.73 -14.84 -7.49
CA ASP A 100 -4.16 -13.50 -7.56
C ASP A 100 -4.65 -12.79 -8.83
N GLY A 101 -5.04 -11.52 -8.69
CA GLY A 101 -5.34 -10.61 -9.78
C GLY A 101 -4.38 -9.41 -9.76
N PHE A 102 -3.83 -9.06 -10.92
CA PHE A 102 -2.87 -7.95 -11.08
C PHE A 102 -3.49 -6.92 -12.01
N TYR A 103 -3.77 -5.73 -11.49
CA TYR A 103 -4.45 -4.67 -12.22
C TYR A 103 -3.63 -3.41 -12.25
N ARG A 104 -3.62 -2.72 -13.39
CA ARG A 104 -3.05 -1.38 -13.54
C ARG A 104 -4.18 -0.47 -13.95
N VAL A 105 -4.49 0.49 -13.12
CA VAL A 105 -5.64 1.37 -13.28
C VAL A 105 -5.22 2.83 -13.16
N TYR A 106 -6.03 3.69 -13.74
CA TYR A 106 -5.92 5.13 -13.58
C TYR A 106 -7.04 5.59 -12.66
N THR A 107 -6.70 6.42 -11.68
CA THR A 107 -7.72 7.06 -10.83
C THR A 107 -8.37 8.24 -11.55
N LYS A 108 -9.48 8.71 -11.01
CA LYS A 108 -10.17 9.91 -11.49
C LYS A 108 -9.23 11.11 -11.62
N ASP A 109 -8.24 11.24 -10.74
CA ASP A 109 -7.26 12.32 -10.69
C ASP A 109 -6.04 12.07 -11.60
N GLY A 110 -6.04 11.00 -12.40
CA GLY A 110 -4.96 10.68 -13.34
C GLY A 110 -3.75 9.95 -12.74
N TYR A 111 -3.78 9.57 -11.46
CA TYR A 111 -2.72 8.73 -10.87
C TYR A 111 -2.77 7.33 -11.45
N ARG A 112 -1.60 6.79 -11.78
CA ARG A 112 -1.46 5.41 -12.24
C ARG A 112 -1.08 4.50 -11.09
N VAL A 113 -1.95 3.53 -10.77
CA VAL A 113 -1.78 2.63 -9.63
C VAL A 113 -1.79 1.18 -10.08
N LYS A 114 -0.87 0.40 -9.52
CA LYS A 114 -0.88 -1.06 -9.64
C LYS A 114 -1.47 -1.65 -8.37
N ILE A 115 -2.48 -2.50 -8.52
CA ILE A 115 -3.18 -3.14 -7.41
C ILE A 115 -3.11 -4.66 -7.59
N VAL A 116 -2.74 -5.35 -6.52
CA VAL A 116 -2.71 -6.82 -6.48
C VAL A 116 -3.73 -7.29 -5.46
N VAL A 117 -4.81 -7.86 -5.94
CA VAL A 117 -5.87 -8.45 -5.11
C VAL A 117 -5.65 -9.96 -5.00
N THR A 118 -5.75 -10.48 -3.80
CA THR A 118 -5.60 -11.91 -3.53
C THR A 118 -6.85 -12.46 -2.88
N ALA A 119 -7.39 -13.56 -3.41
CA ALA A 119 -8.45 -14.32 -2.77
C ALA A 119 -7.97 -15.74 -2.41
N MET A 120 -8.34 -16.20 -1.23
CA MET A 120 -8.09 -17.54 -0.75
C MET A 120 -9.41 -18.29 -0.63
N THR A 121 -9.54 -19.43 -1.32
CA THR A 121 -10.73 -20.26 -1.24
C THR A 121 -10.68 -21.20 -0.04
N GLN A 122 -11.84 -21.70 0.39
CA GLN A 122 -11.90 -22.73 1.44
C GLN A 122 -11.51 -24.11 0.90
N ARG A 123 -11.84 -24.40 -0.35
CA ARG A 123 -11.56 -25.67 -1.02
C ARG A 123 -10.87 -25.42 -2.36
N ARG A 124 -10.25 -26.47 -2.91
CA ARG A 124 -9.69 -26.42 -4.27
C ARG A 124 -10.82 -26.16 -5.28
N ILE A 125 -10.58 -25.26 -6.22
CA ILE A 125 -11.54 -24.85 -7.25
C ILE A 125 -11.00 -25.18 -8.65
N GLN A 126 -11.91 -25.16 -9.64
CA GLN A 126 -11.59 -25.35 -11.06
C GLN A 126 -11.06 -24.06 -11.68
N THR A 127 -10.31 -24.17 -12.76
CA THR A 127 -9.71 -23.03 -13.49
C THR A 127 -10.77 -22.05 -14.01
N SER A 128 -11.96 -22.53 -14.39
CA SER A 128 -13.08 -21.68 -14.81
C SER A 128 -13.58 -20.77 -13.69
N GLN A 129 -13.65 -21.30 -12.46
CA GLN A 129 -14.02 -20.50 -11.27
C GLN A 129 -12.94 -19.49 -10.90
N GLU A 130 -11.64 -19.87 -11.04
CA GLU A 130 -10.55 -18.90 -10.84
C GLU A 130 -10.63 -17.73 -11.81
N PHE A 131 -10.93 -18.02 -13.08
CA PHE A 131 -11.09 -17.00 -14.11
C PHE A 131 -12.29 -16.09 -13.81
N ALA A 132 -13.43 -16.65 -13.38
CA ALA A 132 -14.60 -15.88 -12.98
C ALA A 132 -14.29 -14.94 -11.81
N ILE A 133 -13.55 -15.40 -10.79
CA ILE A 133 -13.14 -14.57 -9.65
C ILE A 133 -12.22 -13.42 -10.12
N ARG A 134 -11.23 -13.69 -11.00
CA ARG A 134 -10.35 -12.63 -11.54
C ARG A 134 -11.13 -11.58 -12.31
N LYS A 135 -12.16 -11.99 -13.08
CA LYS A 135 -13.02 -11.06 -13.80
C LYS A 135 -13.84 -10.17 -12.87
N ILE A 136 -14.36 -10.73 -11.78
CA ILE A 136 -15.07 -9.96 -10.74
C ILE A 136 -14.11 -8.95 -10.08
N MET A 137 -12.90 -9.39 -9.69
CA MET A 137 -11.88 -8.52 -9.12
C MET A 137 -11.55 -7.36 -10.07
N GLN A 138 -11.39 -7.66 -11.37
CA GLN A 138 -11.09 -6.66 -12.38
C GLN A 138 -12.17 -5.60 -12.45
N GLY A 139 -13.42 -5.99 -12.62
CA GLY A 139 -14.54 -5.05 -12.72
C GLY A 139 -14.64 -4.12 -11.51
N ILE A 140 -14.52 -4.67 -10.28
CA ILE A 140 -14.59 -3.85 -9.07
C ILE A 140 -13.41 -2.87 -8.96
N VAL A 141 -12.20 -3.32 -9.29
CA VAL A 141 -11.01 -2.46 -9.24
C VAL A 141 -11.09 -1.34 -10.26
N GLU A 142 -11.54 -1.63 -11.49
CA GLU A 142 -11.73 -0.64 -12.55
C GLU A 142 -12.83 0.37 -12.18
N ASP A 143 -14.01 -0.10 -11.76
CA ASP A 143 -15.13 0.75 -11.33
C ASP A 143 -14.74 1.70 -10.18
N LYS A 144 -14.00 1.18 -9.20
CA LYS A 144 -13.52 2.00 -8.08
C LYS A 144 -12.48 3.02 -8.50
N ALA A 145 -11.55 2.64 -9.38
CA ALA A 145 -10.50 3.54 -9.84
C ALA A 145 -11.08 4.71 -10.66
N GLU A 146 -12.06 4.45 -11.52
CA GLU A 146 -12.71 5.48 -12.35
C GLU A 146 -13.52 6.50 -11.52
N ASN A 147 -14.13 6.04 -10.41
CA ASN A 147 -15.03 6.86 -9.61
C ASN A 147 -14.36 7.58 -8.45
N LEU A 148 -13.24 7.08 -7.93
CA LEU A 148 -12.59 7.59 -6.73
C LEU A 148 -11.34 8.40 -7.06
N THR A 149 -11.05 9.39 -6.19
CA THR A 149 -9.76 10.07 -6.15
C THR A 149 -8.69 9.12 -5.60
N PHE A 150 -7.42 9.42 -5.86
CA PHE A 150 -6.31 8.59 -5.37
C PHE A 150 -6.33 8.42 -3.84
N ASP A 151 -6.62 9.48 -3.11
CA ASP A 151 -6.69 9.48 -1.64
C ASP A 151 -7.80 8.56 -1.13
N GLN A 152 -8.99 8.64 -1.74
CA GLN A 152 -10.14 7.80 -1.42
C GLN A 152 -9.85 6.32 -1.75
N LEU A 153 -9.25 6.07 -2.92
CA LEU A 153 -8.88 4.72 -3.34
C LEU A 153 -7.82 4.12 -2.40
N ALA A 154 -6.80 4.89 -2.01
CA ALA A 154 -5.79 4.47 -1.05
C ALA A 154 -6.42 4.06 0.29
N HIS A 155 -7.35 4.86 0.78
CA HIS A 155 -8.08 4.60 2.01
C HIS A 155 -8.95 3.33 1.92
N GLU A 156 -9.69 3.14 0.82
CA GLU A 156 -10.51 1.93 0.61
C GLU A 156 -9.67 0.65 0.45
N MET A 157 -8.48 0.76 -0.16
CA MET A 157 -7.56 -0.38 -0.27
C MET A 157 -6.98 -0.80 1.08
N VAL A 158 -6.59 0.17 1.91
CA VAL A 158 -5.95 -0.07 3.21
C VAL A 158 -6.96 -0.52 4.25
N LEU A 159 -8.12 0.13 4.35
CA LEU A 159 -9.18 -0.22 5.30
C LEU A 159 -10.00 -1.46 4.88
N GLY A 160 -9.72 -2.03 3.71
CA GLY A 160 -10.32 -3.30 3.29
C GLY A 160 -11.72 -3.20 2.69
N LYS A 161 -12.25 -2.00 2.41
CA LYS A 161 -13.57 -1.84 1.80
C LYS A 161 -13.59 -2.45 0.38
N LEU A 162 -12.56 -2.18 -0.42
CA LEU A 162 -12.40 -2.81 -1.74
C LEU A 162 -12.37 -4.35 -1.63
N ALA A 163 -11.67 -4.89 -0.64
CA ALA A 163 -11.61 -6.33 -0.40
C ALA A 163 -12.97 -6.91 0.00
N SER A 164 -13.76 -6.18 0.79
CA SER A 164 -15.12 -6.55 1.19
C SER A 164 -16.08 -6.61 -0.01
N ASP A 165 -16.00 -5.63 -0.91
CA ASP A 165 -16.82 -5.60 -2.12
C ASP A 165 -16.50 -6.79 -3.03
N VAL A 166 -15.20 -7.08 -3.23
CA VAL A 166 -14.76 -8.29 -3.96
C VAL A 166 -15.27 -9.57 -3.29
N TYR A 167 -15.16 -9.68 -1.97
CA TYR A 167 -15.65 -10.83 -1.21
C TYR A 167 -17.15 -11.05 -1.44
N ASN A 168 -17.95 -9.98 -1.36
CA ASN A 168 -19.40 -10.04 -1.49
C ASN A 168 -19.88 -10.53 -2.85
N LEU A 169 -19.19 -10.17 -3.94
CA LEU A 169 -19.52 -10.66 -5.28
C LEU A 169 -18.92 -12.04 -5.57
N ALA A 170 -17.68 -12.27 -5.19
CA ALA A 170 -16.97 -13.51 -5.50
C ALA A 170 -17.46 -14.71 -4.67
N LYS A 171 -18.08 -14.50 -3.49
CA LYS A 171 -18.72 -15.59 -2.72
C LYS A 171 -19.83 -16.33 -3.47
N ASN A 172 -20.43 -15.70 -4.50
CA ASN A 172 -21.45 -16.34 -5.33
C ASN A 172 -20.86 -17.41 -6.27
N VAL A 173 -19.55 -17.33 -6.57
CA VAL A 173 -18.84 -18.31 -7.42
C VAL A 173 -18.34 -19.48 -6.58
N THR A 174 -17.80 -19.21 -5.40
CA THR A 174 -17.24 -20.22 -4.49
C THR A 174 -17.12 -19.71 -3.06
N SER A 175 -17.02 -20.63 -2.11
CA SER A 175 -16.75 -20.25 -0.71
C SER A 175 -15.33 -19.73 -0.55
N LEU A 176 -15.22 -18.44 -0.14
CA LEU A 176 -13.98 -17.78 0.12
C LEU A 176 -13.66 -17.78 1.62
N ARG A 177 -12.39 -17.87 1.95
CA ARG A 177 -11.89 -17.76 3.32
C ARG A 177 -11.35 -16.36 3.61
N HIS A 178 -10.65 -15.78 2.65
CA HIS A 178 -10.04 -14.46 2.78
C HIS A 178 -9.95 -13.78 1.42
N VAL A 179 -10.22 -12.48 1.39
CA VAL A 179 -9.94 -11.61 0.26
C VAL A 179 -9.24 -10.37 0.79
N GLY A 180 -8.21 -9.91 0.10
CA GLY A 180 -7.48 -8.72 0.51
C GLY A 180 -6.68 -8.10 -0.63
N VAL A 181 -6.41 -6.82 -0.51
CA VAL A 181 -5.45 -6.13 -1.37
C VAL A 181 -4.07 -6.41 -0.81
N ARG A 182 -3.36 -7.35 -1.44
CA ARG A 182 -2.04 -7.79 -0.97
C ARG A 182 -0.97 -6.72 -1.15
N LYS A 183 -1.03 -6.00 -2.27
CA LYS A 183 -0.06 -4.97 -2.61
C LYS A 183 -0.69 -3.88 -3.44
N SER A 184 -0.36 -2.64 -3.15
CA SER A 184 -0.58 -1.51 -4.04
C SER A 184 0.72 -0.78 -4.29
N GLU A 185 0.86 -0.13 -5.44
CA GLU A 185 2.06 0.61 -5.83
C GLU A 185 1.66 1.77 -6.74
N LEU A 186 2.02 2.98 -6.33
CA LEU A 186 1.90 4.18 -7.16
C LEU A 186 2.99 4.17 -8.22
N LEU A 187 2.60 4.06 -9.48
CA LEU A 187 3.52 3.98 -10.63
C LEU A 187 3.89 5.36 -11.18
N ALA A 188 2.90 6.24 -11.29
CA ALA A 188 3.10 7.58 -11.80
C ALA A 188 2.14 8.56 -11.15
N LEU A 189 2.63 9.79 -10.95
CA LEU A 189 1.82 10.96 -10.59
C LEU A 189 1.03 11.42 -11.83
N PRO A 190 -0.04 12.20 -11.67
CA PRO A 190 -0.71 12.83 -12.80
C PRO A 190 0.24 13.80 -13.49
N ASN A 191 0.14 13.90 -14.81
CA ASN A 191 0.89 14.87 -15.60
C ASN A 191 0.33 16.29 -15.40
#